data_2a555780ded849a11c2b45f97f556b33
#
_entry.id   2a555780ded849a11c2b45f97f556b33
#
_cell.length_a   1.000
_cell.length_b   1.000
_cell.length_c   1.000
_cell.angle_alpha   90.00
_cell.angle_beta   90.00
_cell.angle_gamma   90.00
#
_symmetry.space_group_name_H-M   'P 1'
#
loop_
_entity.id
_entity.type
_entity.pdbx_description
1 polymer ?
#
loop_
_entity_poly.entity_id
_entity_poly.type
_entity_poly.pdbx_seq_one_letter_code
_entity_poly.pdbx_strand_id
1 'polypeptide(L)'
;KVTEGRGADVVMEVVGHGDALQLSLDLIRPWGSISSVGMHNHALGFEGFQLYSKNATLAFGRCPVRSIFEDALELLVKQQDKVAWLCGKTMSLEDAPQAYKDFEARKVHKVLFKAPGA
;
A
#
# COMPACT_ATOMS: atom_id res chain seq x y z
N LYS A 1 0.15 23.93 6.68
CA LYS A 1 -1.03 24.81 6.78
C LYS A 1 -2.26 24.01 7.24
N VAL A 2 -2.40 22.74 6.80
CA VAL A 2 -3.54 21.88 7.21
C VAL A 2 -3.48 21.50 8.70
N THR A 3 -2.28 21.42 9.27
CA THR A 3 -2.06 21.04 10.67
C THR A 3 -1.54 22.20 11.52
N GLU A 4 -1.54 23.44 11.00
CA GLU A 4 -1.01 24.65 11.67
C GLU A 4 0.45 24.49 12.17
N GLY A 5 1.24 23.65 11.48
CA GLY A 5 2.63 23.35 11.84
C GLY A 5 2.80 22.26 12.89
N ARG A 6 1.71 21.74 13.46
CA ARG A 6 1.75 20.68 14.50
C ARG A 6 2.25 19.34 13.97
N GLY A 7 1.98 19.02 12.71
CA GLY A 7 2.18 17.72 12.09
C GLY A 7 0.93 16.83 12.15
N ALA A 8 1.00 15.68 11.50
CA ALA A 8 -0.11 14.73 11.38
C ALA A 8 -0.24 13.85 12.63
N ASP A 9 -1.46 13.54 13.05
CA ASP A 9 -1.73 12.60 14.15
C ASP A 9 -1.37 11.17 13.76
N VAL A 10 -1.68 10.80 12.50
CA VAL A 10 -1.42 9.49 11.92
C VAL A 10 -0.87 9.67 10.51
N VAL A 11 0.15 8.92 10.17
CA VAL A 11 0.68 8.82 8.80
C VAL A 11 0.60 7.37 8.35
N MET A 12 0.01 7.14 7.18
CA MET A 12 0.05 5.84 6.50
C MET A 12 1.14 5.85 5.43
N GLU A 13 2.15 5.03 5.62
CA GLU A 13 3.20 4.79 4.64
C GLU A 13 2.83 3.55 3.82
N VAL A 14 2.62 3.71 2.50
CA VAL A 14 2.10 2.64 1.62
C VAL A 14 3.02 2.36 0.42
N VAL A 15 4.22 2.91 0.41
CA VAL A 15 5.19 2.79 -0.69
C VAL A 15 6.19 1.66 -0.45
N GLY A 16 6.67 1.53 0.80
CA GLY A 16 7.71 0.57 1.16
C GLY A 16 9.12 1.01 0.76
N HIS A 17 9.38 2.31 0.73
CA HIS A 17 10.70 2.88 0.44
C HIS A 17 11.21 3.72 1.61
N GLY A 18 12.56 3.72 1.80
CA GLY A 18 13.18 4.46 2.89
C GLY A 18 12.82 5.95 2.91
N ASP A 19 12.80 6.59 1.75
CA ASP A 19 12.45 8.02 1.64
C ASP A 19 10.99 8.30 2.05
N ALA A 20 10.08 7.38 1.73
CA ALA A 20 8.67 7.50 2.12
C ALA A 20 8.50 7.34 3.64
N LEU A 21 9.28 6.45 4.25
CA LEU A 21 9.30 6.29 5.70
C LEU A 21 9.93 7.51 6.38
N GLN A 22 11.03 8.05 5.84
CA GLN A 22 11.63 9.28 6.34
C GLN A 22 10.65 10.45 6.25
N LEU A 23 9.97 10.62 5.12
CA LEU A 23 8.92 11.62 4.98
C LEU A 23 7.80 11.44 6.02
N SER A 24 7.44 10.20 6.32
CA SER A 24 6.44 9.90 7.37
C SER A 24 6.91 10.38 8.74
N LEU A 25 8.20 10.17 9.06
CA LEU A 25 8.82 10.68 10.29
C LEU A 25 8.84 12.21 10.33
N ASP A 26 9.07 12.86 9.21
CA ASP A 26 9.08 14.33 9.14
C ASP A 26 7.68 14.91 9.35
N LEU A 27 6.67 14.28 8.77
CA LEU A 27 5.28 14.73 8.81
C LEU A 27 4.56 14.47 10.14
N ILE A 28 4.95 13.43 10.88
CA ILE A 28 4.28 13.06 12.12
C ILE A 28 4.53 14.09 13.22
N ARG A 29 3.49 14.41 14.00
CA ARG A 29 3.64 15.20 15.23
C ARG A 29 4.27 14.37 16.35
N PRO A 30 4.79 15.00 17.41
CA PRO A 30 5.09 14.30 18.65
C PRO A 30 3.86 13.52 19.16
N TRP A 31 4.09 12.31 19.67
CA TRP A 31 3.05 11.38 20.13
C TRP A 31 2.08 10.92 19.04
N GLY A 32 2.49 11.01 17.78
CA GLY A 32 1.72 10.50 16.65
C GLY A 32 2.06 9.04 16.32
N SER A 33 1.33 8.46 15.35
CA SER A 33 1.48 7.07 14.94
C SER A 33 1.76 6.94 13.45
N ILE A 34 2.73 6.12 13.08
CA ILE A 34 3.02 5.75 11.70
C ILE A 34 2.59 4.30 11.49
N SER A 35 1.72 4.06 10.52
CA SER A 35 1.36 2.72 10.05
C SER A 35 2.02 2.47 8.70
N SER A 36 3.07 1.65 8.68
CA SER A 36 3.78 1.28 7.46
C SER A 36 3.21 -0.02 6.90
N VAL A 37 2.47 0.10 5.82
CA VAL A 37 1.86 -0.99 5.05
C VAL A 37 2.73 -1.36 3.85
N GLY A 38 3.57 -0.43 3.42
CA GLY A 38 4.55 -0.62 2.35
C GLY A 38 5.56 -1.72 2.70
N MET A 39 5.96 -2.51 1.71
CA MET A 39 6.93 -3.59 1.93
C MET A 39 8.35 -3.07 1.74
N HIS A 40 9.08 -2.94 2.84
CA HIS A 40 10.48 -2.53 2.84
C HIS A 40 11.39 -3.74 2.62
N ASN A 41 12.06 -3.78 1.47
CA ASN A 41 12.99 -4.86 1.10
C ASN A 41 14.44 -4.58 1.47
N HIS A 42 14.71 -3.41 2.05
CA HIS A 42 16.04 -2.96 2.44
C HIS A 42 16.06 -2.53 3.90
N ALA A 43 17.24 -2.33 4.44
CA ALA A 43 17.41 -1.76 5.77
C ALA A 43 16.72 -0.40 5.86
N LEU A 44 16.06 -0.16 6.99
CA LEU A 44 15.40 1.13 7.24
C LEU A 44 16.47 2.17 7.57
N GLY A 45 16.49 3.27 6.83
CA GLY A 45 17.51 4.32 6.91
C GLY A 45 17.27 5.36 8.00
N PHE A 46 16.61 5.02 9.12
CA PHE A 46 16.40 5.95 10.22
C PHE A 46 17.05 5.47 11.51
N GLU A 47 17.38 6.41 12.37
CA GLU A 47 17.94 6.14 13.69
C GLU A 47 16.85 6.11 14.76
N GLY A 48 17.02 5.27 15.78
CA GLY A 48 16.08 5.18 16.90
C GLY A 48 15.82 6.52 17.59
N PHE A 49 16.79 7.43 17.60
CA PHE A 49 16.63 8.77 18.14
C PHE A 49 15.54 9.59 17.43
N GLN A 50 15.31 9.39 16.16
CA GLN A 50 14.24 10.09 15.40
C GLN A 50 12.85 9.73 15.94
N LEU A 51 12.62 8.46 16.28
CA LEU A 51 11.38 8.00 16.93
C LEU A 51 11.30 8.48 18.39
N TYR A 52 12.42 8.35 19.12
CA TYR A 52 12.49 8.75 20.52
C TYR A 52 12.20 10.25 20.70
N SER A 53 12.78 11.11 19.87
CA SER A 53 12.60 12.56 19.96
C SER A 53 11.16 13.03 19.76
N LYS A 54 10.37 12.22 19.06
CA LYS A 54 8.94 12.48 18.79
C LYS A 54 8.00 11.64 19.67
N ASN A 55 8.52 10.70 20.47
CA ASN A 55 7.68 9.70 21.15
C ASN A 55 6.70 9.03 20.17
N ALA A 56 7.17 8.74 18.95
CA ALA A 56 6.31 8.22 17.89
C ALA A 56 6.05 6.73 18.08
N THR A 57 4.83 6.30 17.73
CA THR A 57 4.50 4.89 17.57
C THR A 57 4.70 4.49 16.12
N LEU A 58 5.41 3.38 15.89
CA LEU A 58 5.65 2.83 14.56
C LEU A 58 5.15 1.40 14.51
N ALA A 59 4.24 1.12 13.58
CA ALA A 59 3.70 -0.21 13.35
C ALA A 59 3.95 -0.64 11.90
N PHE A 60 4.45 -1.85 11.75
CA PHE A 60 4.57 -2.53 10.46
C PHE A 60 3.60 -3.71 10.41
N GLY A 61 3.07 -3.99 9.26
CA GLY A 61 2.21 -5.15 9.10
C GLY A 61 1.78 -5.41 7.67
N ARG A 62 1.45 -6.67 7.43
CA ARG A 62 0.81 -7.10 6.19
C ARG A 62 -0.70 -7.14 6.39
N CYS A 63 -1.44 -6.91 5.32
CA CYS A 63 -2.88 -7.14 5.33
C CYS A 63 -3.17 -8.59 5.77
N PRO A 64 -3.96 -8.84 6.81
CA PRO A 64 -4.34 -10.18 7.26
C PRO A 64 -5.43 -10.75 6.33
N VAL A 65 -5.10 -10.96 5.06
CA VAL A 65 -6.05 -11.28 3.98
C VAL A 65 -7.01 -12.38 4.37
N ARG A 66 -6.52 -13.45 4.99
CA ARG A 66 -7.36 -14.60 5.33
C ARG A 66 -8.48 -14.28 6.33
N SER A 67 -8.20 -13.41 7.29
CA SER A 67 -9.18 -13.07 8.34
C SER A 67 -10.22 -12.05 7.90
N ILE A 68 -9.96 -11.30 6.82
CA ILE A 68 -10.85 -10.25 6.32
C ILE A 68 -11.42 -10.58 4.93
N PHE A 69 -11.13 -11.77 4.39
CA PHE A 69 -11.46 -12.11 3.00
C PHE A 69 -12.97 -12.11 2.76
N GLU A 70 -13.74 -12.69 3.65
CA GLU A 70 -15.20 -12.78 3.50
C GLU A 70 -15.84 -11.40 3.48
N ASP A 71 -15.49 -10.54 4.44
CA ASP A 71 -15.98 -9.16 4.50
C ASP A 71 -15.57 -8.35 3.27
N ALA A 72 -14.32 -8.53 2.83
CA ALA A 72 -13.79 -7.87 1.65
C ALA A 72 -14.50 -8.32 0.36
N LEU A 73 -14.82 -9.61 0.25
CA LEU A 73 -15.56 -10.16 -0.88
C LEU A 73 -17.00 -9.62 -0.92
N GLU A 74 -17.68 -9.59 0.21
CA GLU A 74 -19.02 -8.98 0.28
C GLU A 74 -18.99 -7.51 -0.14
N LEU A 75 -17.99 -6.76 0.34
CA LEU A 75 -17.83 -5.37 -0.04
C LEU A 75 -17.54 -5.22 -1.52
N LEU A 76 -16.68 -6.08 -2.08
CA LEU A 76 -16.38 -6.09 -3.51
C LEU A 76 -17.64 -6.33 -4.34
N VAL A 77 -18.47 -7.31 -3.99
CA VAL A 77 -19.74 -7.58 -4.66
C VAL A 77 -20.67 -6.37 -4.62
N LYS A 78 -20.77 -5.69 -3.48
CA LYS A 78 -21.60 -4.50 -3.31
C LYS A 78 -21.10 -3.27 -4.08
N GLN A 79 -19.80 -3.20 -4.33
CA GLN A 79 -19.13 -2.01 -4.91
C GLN A 79 -18.43 -2.31 -6.25
N GLN A 80 -18.73 -3.46 -6.88
CA GLN A 80 -18.03 -3.91 -8.09
C GLN A 80 -18.01 -2.86 -9.20
N ASP A 81 -19.10 -2.12 -9.39
CA ASP A 81 -19.19 -1.09 -10.43
C ASP A 81 -18.18 0.05 -10.23
N LYS A 82 -17.86 0.35 -8.96
CA LYS A 82 -16.90 1.42 -8.61
C LYS A 82 -15.45 1.00 -8.81
N VAL A 83 -15.16 -0.30 -8.80
CA VAL A 83 -13.79 -0.84 -8.89
C VAL A 83 -13.56 -1.65 -10.17
N ALA A 84 -14.57 -1.83 -11.01
CA ALA A 84 -14.48 -2.60 -12.27
C ALA A 84 -13.36 -2.10 -13.19
N TRP A 85 -13.07 -0.80 -13.17
CA TRP A 85 -12.00 -0.20 -13.96
C TRP A 85 -10.61 -0.77 -13.62
N LEU A 86 -10.38 -1.25 -12.40
CA LEU A 86 -9.13 -1.91 -12.02
C LEU A 86 -8.92 -3.23 -12.77
N CYS A 87 -10.01 -3.92 -13.11
CA CYS A 87 -9.99 -5.24 -13.72
C CYS A 87 -10.29 -5.20 -15.22
N GLY A 88 -10.11 -4.05 -15.87
CA GLY A 88 -10.48 -3.79 -17.26
C GLY A 88 -9.70 -4.59 -18.29
N LYS A 89 -8.62 -5.29 -17.92
CA LYS A 89 -7.83 -6.10 -18.84
C LYS A 89 -7.81 -7.56 -18.40
N THR A 90 -8.36 -8.42 -19.23
CA THR A 90 -8.28 -9.89 -19.06
C THR A 90 -7.44 -10.47 -20.19
N MET A 91 -6.50 -11.35 -19.89
CA MET A 91 -5.58 -11.99 -20.82
C MET A 91 -5.52 -13.50 -20.59
N SER A 92 -4.98 -14.23 -21.54
CA SER A 92 -4.67 -15.65 -21.35
C SER A 92 -3.41 -15.82 -20.49
N LEU A 93 -3.20 -16.99 -19.91
CA LEU A 93 -1.96 -17.29 -19.19
C LEU A 93 -0.72 -17.27 -20.08
N GLU A 94 -0.86 -17.60 -21.36
CA GLU A 94 0.20 -17.58 -22.35
C GLU A 94 0.73 -16.15 -22.58
N ASP A 95 -0.13 -15.14 -22.40
CA ASP A 95 0.22 -13.74 -22.55
C ASP A 95 0.86 -13.12 -21.29
N ALA A 96 1.06 -13.91 -20.23
CA ALA A 96 1.60 -13.39 -18.96
C ALA A 96 2.91 -12.60 -19.12
N PRO A 97 3.90 -13.03 -19.94
CA PRO A 97 5.13 -12.24 -20.12
C PRO A 97 4.87 -10.82 -20.66
N GLN A 98 3.88 -10.66 -21.55
CA GLN A 98 3.51 -9.33 -22.04
C GLN A 98 2.72 -8.53 -21.00
N ALA A 99 1.85 -9.19 -20.26
CA ALA A 99 1.10 -8.56 -19.17
C ALA A 99 2.02 -7.96 -18.08
N TYR A 100 3.06 -8.68 -17.70
CA TYR A 100 4.07 -8.17 -16.75
C TYR A 100 4.83 -6.96 -17.29
N LYS A 101 5.21 -6.96 -18.57
CA LYS A 101 5.84 -5.78 -19.21
C LYS A 101 4.92 -4.57 -19.23
N ASP A 102 3.64 -4.79 -19.55
CA ASP A 102 2.64 -3.71 -19.57
C ASP A 102 2.40 -3.15 -18.15
N PHE A 103 2.39 -4.01 -17.14
CA PHE A 103 2.25 -3.62 -15.74
C PHE A 103 3.48 -2.82 -15.25
N GLU A 104 4.69 -3.31 -15.51
CA GLU A 104 5.93 -2.60 -15.20
C GLU A 104 5.99 -1.23 -15.87
N ALA A 105 5.58 -1.14 -17.13
CA ALA A 105 5.49 0.11 -17.88
C ALA A 105 4.31 1.00 -17.46
N ARG A 106 3.53 0.62 -16.42
CA ARG A 106 2.36 1.34 -15.91
C ARG A 106 1.27 1.60 -16.97
N LYS A 107 1.17 0.76 -17.99
CA LYS A 107 0.12 0.84 -19.03
C LYS A 107 -1.21 0.26 -18.54
N VAL A 108 -1.17 -0.59 -17.52
CA VAL A 108 -2.33 -1.24 -16.92
C VAL A 108 -2.22 -1.19 -15.40
N HIS A 109 -3.35 -1.12 -14.70
CA HIS A 109 -3.39 -1.16 -13.23
C HIS A 109 -3.41 -2.59 -12.70
N LYS A 110 -4.10 -3.48 -13.40
CA LYS A 110 -4.24 -4.89 -13.05
C LYS A 110 -4.56 -5.70 -14.31
N VAL A 111 -4.04 -6.90 -14.39
CA VAL A 111 -4.41 -7.88 -15.41
C VAL A 111 -4.99 -9.11 -14.71
N LEU A 112 -6.12 -9.57 -15.16
CA LEU A 112 -6.71 -10.86 -14.78
C LEU A 112 -6.34 -11.90 -15.82
N PHE A 113 -5.92 -13.07 -15.39
CA PHE A 113 -5.67 -14.19 -16.28
C PHE A 113 -6.83 -15.17 -16.23
N LYS A 114 -7.30 -15.61 -17.39
CA LYS A 114 -8.20 -16.74 -17.49
C LYS A 114 -7.40 -18.03 -17.49
N ALA A 115 -7.79 -18.97 -16.62
CA ALA A 115 -7.27 -20.32 -16.69
C ALA A 115 -7.80 -21.04 -17.95
N PRO A 116 -7.05 -21.98 -18.52
CA PRO A 116 -7.55 -22.83 -19.59
C PRO A 116 -8.82 -23.55 -19.16
N GLY A 117 -9.90 -23.41 -19.95
CA GLY A 117 -11.17 -24.06 -19.65
C GLY A 117 -12.10 -23.34 -18.65
N ALA A 118 -11.77 -22.09 -18.26
CA ALA A 118 -12.63 -21.23 -17.44
C ALA A 118 -13.52 -20.30 -18.31
#